data_76c159135717b9753b8369015dfd3fd9
#
_entry.id   76c159135717b9753b8369015dfd3fd9
#
_cell.length_a   1.000
_cell.length_b   1.000
_cell.length_c   1.000
_cell.angle_alpha   90.00
_cell.angle_beta   90.00
_cell.angle_gamma   90.00
#
_symmetry.space_group_name_H-M   'P 1'
#
loop_
_entity.id
_entity.type
_entity.pdbx_description
1 polymer ?
#
loop_
_entity_poly.entity_id
_entity_poly.type
_entity_poly.pdbx_seq_one_letter_code
_entity_poly.pdbx_strand_id
1 'polypeptide(L)'
;MSDPLPLRHIARALVFDPADRLLLIAYEAVRPIDPAKPEERCFWFMPGGGLEEGETHEAACRRELSEEIGVDDAPIGPLVATCNGPFRLFRKPRDARERYFVVRLPSDRIDTARLAETEDNPVLGTRWWTLAELEASAERIEPAGLAAVVRRVLAGDIPPGPVTLSWRDA
;
A
#
# COMPACT_ATOMS: atom_id res chain seq x y z
N MET A 1 -8.22 13.10 -27.02
CA MET A 1 -8.71 12.92 -25.62
C MET A 1 -8.28 11.53 -25.17
N SER A 2 -7.64 11.44 -24.04
CA SER A 2 -7.33 10.14 -23.45
C SER A 2 -8.63 9.53 -22.89
N ASP A 3 -8.83 8.24 -23.11
CA ASP A 3 -9.94 7.53 -22.48
C ASP A 3 -9.87 7.66 -20.96
N PRO A 4 -11.02 7.74 -20.27
CA PRO A 4 -11.03 7.79 -18.81
C PRO A 4 -10.39 6.51 -18.24
N LEU A 5 -9.61 6.67 -17.17
CA LEU A 5 -9.01 5.52 -16.50
C LEU A 5 -10.09 4.64 -15.86
N PRO A 6 -9.90 3.31 -15.86
CA PRO A 6 -10.85 2.41 -15.23
C PRO A 6 -10.90 2.67 -13.72
N LEU A 7 -12.10 2.83 -13.18
CA LEU A 7 -12.35 2.96 -11.76
C LEU A 7 -12.03 1.63 -11.05
N ARG A 8 -11.27 1.68 -9.97
CA ARG A 8 -10.93 0.52 -9.14
C ARG A 8 -11.11 0.81 -7.67
N HIS A 9 -11.92 0.01 -6.99
CA HIS A 9 -12.00 -0.02 -5.54
C HIS A 9 -10.92 -0.97 -5.00
N ILE A 10 -10.14 -0.49 -4.06
CA ILE A 10 -8.92 -1.16 -3.58
C ILE A 10 -8.89 -1.13 -2.06
N ALA A 11 -8.52 -2.24 -1.46
CA ALA A 11 -8.25 -2.33 -0.02
C ALA A 11 -6.74 -2.56 0.20
N ARG A 12 -6.15 -1.79 1.11
CA ARG A 12 -4.74 -1.93 1.51
C ARG A 12 -4.60 -2.02 3.01
N ALA A 13 -3.51 -2.61 3.45
CA ALA A 13 -3.23 -2.79 4.85
C ALA A 13 -1.95 -2.03 5.27
N LEU A 14 -2.07 -1.26 6.37
CA LEU A 14 -0.92 -0.86 7.16
C LEU A 14 -0.58 -2.05 8.07
N VAL A 15 0.34 -2.89 7.61
CA VAL A 15 0.75 -4.11 8.31
C VAL A 15 1.90 -3.80 9.25
N PHE A 16 1.67 -3.97 10.55
CA PHE A 16 2.68 -3.76 11.59
C PHE A 16 3.12 -5.09 12.20
N ASP A 17 4.41 -5.23 12.43
CA ASP A 17 4.99 -6.32 13.21
C ASP A 17 5.00 -5.97 14.72
N PRO A 18 5.42 -6.92 15.61
CA PRO A 18 5.50 -6.64 17.04
C PRO A 18 6.49 -5.55 17.44
N ALA A 19 7.40 -5.14 16.57
CA ALA A 19 8.35 -4.04 16.77
C ALA A 19 7.85 -2.70 16.22
N ASP A 20 6.54 -2.60 15.89
CA ASP A 20 5.91 -1.41 15.31
C ASP A 20 6.53 -0.95 13.98
N ARG A 21 7.07 -1.90 13.20
CA ARG A 21 7.55 -1.63 11.85
C ARG A 21 6.45 -1.87 10.83
N LEU A 22 6.38 -0.99 9.83
CA LEU A 22 5.44 -1.08 8.72
C LEU A 22 6.02 -1.89 7.57
N LEU A 23 5.26 -2.83 7.03
CA LEU A 23 5.63 -3.58 5.84
C LEU A 23 5.30 -2.78 4.58
N LEU A 24 6.31 -2.59 3.72
CA LEU A 24 6.13 -2.07 2.37
C LEU A 24 6.74 -3.02 1.35
N ILE A 25 6.15 -2.99 0.15
CA ILE A 25 6.57 -3.74 -1.03
C ILE A 25 7.15 -2.75 -2.03
N ALA A 26 8.34 -3.05 -2.55
CA ALA A 26 8.98 -2.27 -3.60
C ALA A 26 8.58 -2.80 -4.97
N TYR A 27 8.14 -1.90 -5.84
CA TYR A 27 7.78 -2.19 -7.23
C TYR A 27 8.63 -1.39 -8.20
N GLU A 28 8.82 -1.95 -9.39
CA GLU A 28 9.36 -1.20 -10.52
C GLU A 28 8.22 -0.49 -11.25
N ALA A 29 8.30 0.84 -11.32
CA ALA A 29 7.33 1.65 -12.05
C ALA A 29 7.46 1.45 -13.57
N VAL A 30 6.34 1.54 -14.28
CA VAL A 30 6.31 1.40 -15.76
C VAL A 30 6.97 2.57 -16.49
N ARG A 31 7.16 3.69 -15.78
CA ARG A 31 7.82 4.89 -16.28
C ARG A 31 8.76 5.45 -15.21
N PRO A 32 9.73 6.30 -15.58
CA PRO A 32 10.52 7.01 -14.60
C PRO A 32 9.63 7.78 -13.63
N ILE A 33 9.97 7.71 -12.34
CA ILE A 33 9.27 8.46 -11.28
C ILE A 33 9.58 9.95 -11.44
N ASP A 34 10.87 10.26 -11.65
CA ASP A 34 11.34 11.60 -11.98
C ASP A 34 11.86 11.57 -13.43
N PRO A 35 11.28 12.36 -14.37
CA PRO A 35 11.78 12.44 -15.74
C PRO A 35 13.25 12.87 -15.86
N ALA A 36 13.76 13.61 -14.86
CA ALA A 36 15.18 14.00 -14.82
C ALA A 36 16.11 12.85 -14.42
N LYS A 37 15.57 11.77 -13.88
CA LYS A 37 16.29 10.59 -13.41
C LYS A 37 15.63 9.31 -13.93
N PRO A 38 15.80 9.00 -15.21
CA PRO A 38 15.08 7.91 -15.87
C PRO A 38 15.37 6.51 -15.31
N GLU A 39 16.48 6.35 -14.61
CA GLU A 39 16.85 5.13 -13.91
C GLU A 39 16.12 4.92 -12.58
N GLU A 40 15.57 5.99 -11.98
CA GLU A 40 14.82 5.89 -10.73
C GLU A 40 13.37 5.43 -11.01
N ARG A 41 13.13 4.13 -10.83
CA ARG A 41 11.83 3.49 -11.08
C ARG A 41 11.27 2.76 -9.87
N CYS A 42 11.96 2.74 -8.74
CA CYS A 42 11.49 2.06 -7.54
C CYS A 42 10.49 2.94 -6.77
N PHE A 43 9.34 2.38 -6.44
CA PHE A 43 8.43 2.98 -5.48
C PHE A 43 7.95 1.93 -4.49
N TRP A 44 7.63 2.38 -3.28
CA TRP A 44 7.16 1.55 -2.18
C TRP A 44 5.67 1.76 -1.96
N PHE A 45 4.99 0.66 -1.70
CA PHE A 45 3.55 0.65 -1.50
C PHE A 45 3.14 -0.37 -0.45
N MET A 46 1.99 -0.17 0.18
CA MET A 46 1.42 -1.12 1.13
C MET A 46 0.86 -2.35 0.41
N PRO A 47 0.83 -3.52 1.08
CA PRO A 47 0.10 -4.69 0.59
C PRO A 47 -1.38 -4.39 0.36
N GLY A 48 -1.97 -5.04 -0.62
CA GLY A 48 -3.38 -4.94 -0.94
C GLY A 48 -3.66 -4.96 -2.43
N GLY A 49 -4.91 -4.89 -2.79
CA GLY A 49 -5.34 -4.93 -4.18
C GLY A 49 -6.83 -4.69 -4.37
N GLY A 50 -7.28 -4.90 -5.59
CA GLY A 50 -8.64 -4.61 -6.02
C GLY A 50 -9.69 -5.55 -5.42
N LEU A 51 -10.88 -5.01 -5.17
CA LEU A 51 -12.04 -5.81 -4.79
C LEU A 51 -12.49 -6.68 -5.95
N GLU A 52 -12.81 -7.93 -5.67
CA GLU A 52 -13.57 -8.82 -6.55
C GLU A 52 -15.06 -8.56 -6.41
N GLU A 53 -15.85 -9.07 -7.36
CA GLU A 53 -17.30 -8.91 -7.35
C GLU A 53 -17.89 -9.47 -6.04
N GLY A 54 -18.68 -8.63 -5.36
CA GLY A 54 -19.34 -9.00 -4.11
C GLY A 54 -18.46 -8.93 -2.86
N GLU A 55 -17.16 -8.62 -2.98
CA GLU A 55 -16.30 -8.48 -1.81
C GLU A 55 -16.54 -7.17 -1.06
N THR A 56 -16.41 -7.21 0.26
CA THR A 56 -16.17 -6.02 1.08
C THR A 56 -14.69 -5.64 1.04
N HIS A 57 -14.37 -4.41 1.43
CA HIS A 57 -12.97 -3.99 1.53
C HIS A 57 -12.17 -4.85 2.52
N GLU A 58 -12.77 -5.22 3.65
CA GLU A 58 -12.13 -6.08 4.66
C GLU A 58 -11.86 -7.49 4.11
N ALA A 59 -12.80 -8.06 3.35
CA ALA A 59 -12.61 -9.37 2.73
C ALA A 59 -11.50 -9.34 1.68
N ALA A 60 -11.49 -8.32 0.82
CA ALA A 60 -10.42 -8.11 -0.14
C ALA A 60 -9.06 -7.94 0.53
N CYS A 61 -9.00 -7.16 1.61
CA CYS A 61 -7.77 -6.97 2.39
C CYS A 61 -7.23 -8.31 2.92
N ARG A 62 -8.08 -9.16 3.51
CA ARG A 62 -7.67 -10.51 3.98
C ARG A 62 -7.16 -11.38 2.85
N ARG A 63 -7.89 -11.43 1.73
CA ARG A 63 -7.50 -12.22 0.56
C ARG A 63 -6.14 -11.79 0.03
N GLU A 64 -5.94 -10.49 -0.16
CA GLU A 64 -4.68 -9.95 -0.65
C GLU A 64 -3.50 -10.24 0.30
N LEU A 65 -3.70 -10.13 1.62
CA LEU A 65 -2.65 -10.47 2.59
C LEU A 65 -2.29 -11.95 2.57
N SER A 66 -3.28 -12.84 2.36
CA SER A 66 -3.01 -14.27 2.16
C SER A 66 -2.20 -14.52 0.88
N GLU A 67 -2.59 -13.88 -0.23
CA GLU A 67 -1.94 -14.07 -1.54
C GLU A 67 -0.54 -13.45 -1.60
N GLU A 68 -0.35 -12.26 -1.05
CA GLU A 68 0.89 -11.49 -1.19
C GLU A 68 1.94 -11.84 -0.14
N ILE A 69 1.54 -12.03 1.11
CA ILE A 69 2.47 -12.21 2.24
C ILE A 69 2.22 -13.47 3.06
N GLY A 70 1.34 -14.35 2.61
CA GLY A 70 1.09 -15.66 3.24
C GLY A 70 0.44 -15.57 4.62
N VAL A 71 -0.27 -14.50 4.93
CA VAL A 71 -0.97 -14.33 6.20
C VAL A 71 -2.45 -14.61 6.01
N ASP A 72 -2.87 -15.80 6.43
CA ASP A 72 -4.28 -16.20 6.42
C ASP A 72 -5.03 -15.60 7.62
N ASP A 73 -6.31 -15.28 7.41
CA ASP A 73 -7.21 -14.76 8.45
C ASP A 73 -6.65 -13.56 9.25
N ALA A 74 -5.95 -12.65 8.56
CA ALA A 74 -5.42 -11.45 9.18
C ALA A 74 -6.53 -10.65 9.88
N PRO A 75 -6.30 -10.18 11.13
CA PRO A 75 -7.26 -9.37 11.86
C PRO A 75 -7.32 -7.96 11.25
N ILE A 76 -8.37 -7.65 10.50
CA ILE A 76 -8.54 -6.33 9.90
C ILE A 76 -9.03 -5.36 10.96
N GLY A 77 -8.19 -4.40 11.27
CA GLY A 77 -8.47 -3.33 12.24
C GLY A 77 -9.17 -2.12 11.61
N PRO A 78 -9.08 -0.95 12.25
CA PRO A 78 -9.82 0.23 11.81
C PRO A 78 -9.36 0.75 10.45
N LEU A 79 -10.31 1.34 9.71
CA LEU A 79 -10.05 2.18 8.54
C LEU A 79 -9.47 3.52 9.01
N VAL A 80 -8.25 3.83 8.58
CA VAL A 80 -7.53 5.03 9.06
C VAL A 80 -7.26 6.07 7.99
N ALA A 81 -7.25 5.66 6.72
CA ALA A 81 -7.01 6.60 5.62
C ALA A 81 -7.67 6.13 4.32
N THR A 82 -7.84 7.09 3.42
CA THR A 82 -8.25 6.87 2.04
C THR A 82 -7.34 7.63 1.10
N CYS A 83 -7.20 7.15 -0.12
CA CYS A 83 -6.52 7.87 -1.20
C CYS A 83 -7.26 7.62 -2.52
N ASN A 84 -7.66 8.68 -3.19
CA ASN A 84 -8.45 8.60 -4.41
C ASN A 84 -7.77 9.35 -5.55
N GLY A 85 -8.05 8.93 -6.78
CA GLY A 85 -7.62 9.61 -7.99
C GLY A 85 -6.77 8.74 -8.91
N PRO A 86 -6.31 9.31 -10.01
CA PRO A 86 -5.54 8.60 -11.01
C PRO A 86 -4.17 8.18 -10.48
N PHE A 87 -3.85 6.90 -10.61
CA PHE A 87 -2.54 6.34 -10.29
C PHE A 87 -1.94 5.66 -11.53
N ARG A 88 -0.72 6.05 -11.90
CA ARG A 88 -0.12 5.72 -13.21
C ARG A 88 1.25 5.04 -13.14
N LEU A 89 1.74 4.68 -11.96
CA LEU A 89 3.03 3.98 -11.81
C LEU A 89 2.91 2.48 -12.03
N PHE A 90 1.71 1.92 -11.90
CA PHE A 90 1.45 0.54 -12.26
C PHE A 90 1.25 0.36 -13.78
N ARG A 91 1.54 -0.84 -14.26
CA ARG A 91 1.37 -1.22 -15.67
C ARG A 91 -0.08 -1.04 -16.16
N LYS A 92 -1.04 -1.22 -15.26
CA LYS A 92 -2.46 -0.95 -15.50
C LYS A 92 -2.88 0.32 -14.74
N PRO A 93 -2.74 1.51 -15.37
CA PRO A 93 -3.14 2.75 -14.73
C PRO A 93 -4.64 2.73 -14.43
N ARG A 94 -5.04 3.39 -13.34
CA ARG A 94 -6.39 3.34 -12.82
C ARG A 94 -6.81 4.64 -12.15
N ASP A 95 -8.10 4.91 -12.09
CA ASP A 95 -8.69 5.84 -11.14
C ASP A 95 -8.98 5.06 -9.86
N ALA A 96 -8.08 5.19 -8.88
CA ALA A 96 -8.12 4.40 -7.67
C ALA A 96 -9.05 5.00 -6.62
N ARG A 97 -9.75 4.13 -5.89
CA ARG A 97 -10.51 4.47 -4.68
C ARG A 97 -10.01 3.52 -3.59
N GLU A 98 -9.00 3.97 -2.86
CA GLU A 98 -8.30 3.14 -1.90
C GLU A 98 -8.74 3.39 -0.46
N ARG A 99 -8.85 2.33 0.32
CA ARG A 99 -9.08 2.35 1.77
C ARG A 99 -7.98 1.60 2.49
N TYR A 100 -7.45 2.21 3.55
CA TYR A 100 -6.30 1.70 4.31
C TYR A 100 -6.72 1.28 5.71
N PHE A 101 -6.49 -0.01 6.01
CA PHE A 101 -6.83 -0.64 7.28
C PHE A 101 -5.57 -0.95 8.09
N VAL A 102 -5.64 -0.81 9.40
CA VAL A 102 -4.56 -1.24 10.29
C VAL A 102 -4.62 -2.76 10.47
N VAL A 103 -3.49 -3.41 10.31
CA VAL A 103 -3.33 -4.85 10.58
C VAL A 103 -2.09 -5.06 11.43
N ARG A 104 -2.25 -5.68 12.59
CA ARG A 104 -1.12 -6.03 13.48
C ARG A 104 -0.88 -7.52 13.44
N LEU A 105 0.35 -7.92 13.12
CA LEU A 105 0.74 -9.32 13.07
C LEU A 105 1.44 -9.74 14.38
N PRO A 106 1.31 -11.02 14.77
CA PRO A 106 1.98 -11.55 15.97
C PRO A 106 3.48 -11.78 15.78
N SER A 107 3.97 -11.73 14.54
CA SER A 107 5.39 -11.88 14.20
C SER A 107 5.72 -11.13 12.90
N ASP A 108 7.00 -10.96 12.62
CA ASP A 108 7.50 -10.40 11.36
C ASP A 108 7.66 -11.45 10.24
N ARG A 109 7.26 -12.69 10.50
CA ARG A 109 7.35 -13.77 9.51
C ARG A 109 6.27 -13.64 8.46
N ILE A 110 6.70 -13.49 7.22
CA ILE A 110 5.84 -13.44 6.03
C ILE A 110 6.36 -14.40 4.98
N ASP A 111 5.47 -14.86 4.12
CA ASP A 111 5.82 -15.67 2.95
C ASP A 111 5.42 -14.91 1.68
N THR A 112 6.42 -14.46 0.95
CA THR A 112 6.25 -13.67 -0.28
C THR A 112 6.46 -14.50 -1.56
N ALA A 113 6.49 -15.82 -1.45
CA ALA A 113 6.76 -16.71 -2.59
C ALA A 113 5.78 -16.52 -3.77
N ARG A 114 4.53 -16.14 -3.48
CA ARG A 114 3.49 -15.92 -4.49
C ARG A 114 3.33 -14.46 -4.91
N LEU A 115 4.00 -13.53 -4.26
CA LEU A 115 3.82 -12.09 -4.49
C LEU A 115 4.06 -11.69 -5.95
N ALA A 116 5.12 -12.19 -6.57
CA ALA A 116 5.44 -11.89 -7.96
C ALA A 116 4.38 -12.42 -8.96
N GLU A 117 3.63 -13.45 -8.59
CA GLU A 117 2.57 -14.03 -9.43
C GLU A 117 1.28 -13.21 -9.39
N THR A 118 1.05 -12.47 -8.31
CA THR A 118 -0.18 -11.70 -8.08
C THR A 118 -0.09 -10.27 -8.61
N GLU A 119 1.12 -9.81 -8.93
CA GLU A 119 1.38 -8.42 -9.28
C GLU A 119 1.69 -8.24 -10.77
N ASP A 120 1.13 -7.16 -11.35
CA ASP A 120 1.38 -6.78 -12.74
C ASP A 120 2.76 -6.16 -12.94
N ASN A 121 3.28 -5.48 -11.93
CA ASN A 121 4.60 -4.84 -11.97
C ASN A 121 5.67 -5.77 -11.37
N PRO A 122 6.91 -5.70 -11.84
CA PRO A 122 7.99 -6.42 -11.19
C PRO A 122 8.11 -6.01 -9.71
N VAL A 123 8.18 -7.01 -8.83
CA VAL A 123 8.42 -6.83 -7.40
C VAL A 123 9.93 -6.81 -7.17
N LEU A 124 10.43 -5.74 -6.59
CA LEU A 124 11.86 -5.56 -6.29
C LEU A 124 12.24 -6.09 -4.91
N GLY A 125 11.27 -6.20 -4.00
CA GLY A 125 11.47 -6.72 -2.66
C GLY A 125 10.42 -6.26 -1.66
N THR A 126 10.63 -6.64 -0.41
CA THR A 126 9.81 -6.22 0.73
C THR A 126 10.73 -5.74 1.85
N ARG A 127 10.24 -4.85 2.69
CA ARG A 127 10.99 -4.34 3.84
C ARG A 127 10.05 -3.93 4.96
N TRP A 128 10.47 -4.20 6.19
CA TRP A 128 9.90 -3.63 7.39
C TRP A 128 10.55 -2.28 7.68
N TRP A 129 9.75 -1.24 7.82
CA TRP A 129 10.19 0.14 8.02
C TRP A 129 9.81 0.62 9.42
N THR A 130 10.77 1.19 10.15
CA THR A 130 10.44 1.97 11.34
C THR A 130 9.84 3.31 10.96
N LEU A 131 9.10 3.96 11.88
CA LEU A 131 8.58 5.30 11.65
C LEU A 131 9.71 6.30 11.32
N ALA A 132 10.82 6.23 12.05
CA ALA A 132 11.96 7.11 11.81
C ALA A 132 12.54 6.94 10.39
N GLU A 133 12.63 5.70 9.89
CA GLU A 133 13.07 5.43 8.52
C GLU A 133 12.09 5.97 7.48
N LEU A 134 10.78 5.81 7.71
CA LEU A 134 9.75 6.38 6.82
C LEU A 134 9.84 7.91 6.72
N GLU A 135 10.06 8.57 7.84
CA GLU A 135 10.14 10.02 7.91
C GLU A 135 11.43 10.59 7.31
N ALA A 136 12.52 9.87 7.44
CA ALA A 136 13.84 10.29 6.93
C ALA A 136 14.10 9.88 5.48
N SER A 137 13.30 9.00 4.91
CA SER A 137 13.55 8.42 3.59
C SER A 137 13.36 9.44 2.46
N ALA A 138 14.29 9.44 1.52
CA ALA A 138 14.18 10.13 0.24
C ALA A 138 13.56 9.24 -0.86
N GLU A 139 13.28 7.97 -0.55
CA GLU A 139 12.68 7.04 -1.51
C GLU A 139 11.22 7.40 -1.80
N ARG A 140 10.74 6.95 -2.95
CA ARG A 140 9.36 7.14 -3.36
C ARG A 140 8.45 6.20 -2.59
N ILE A 141 7.78 6.72 -1.56
CA ILE A 141 6.76 5.99 -0.80
C ILE A 141 5.40 6.59 -1.11
N GLU A 142 4.46 5.77 -1.56
CA GLU A 142 3.10 6.15 -1.88
C GLU A 142 2.11 5.65 -0.81
N PRO A 143 1.06 6.42 -0.52
CA PRO A 143 0.80 7.79 -0.93
C PRO A 143 1.56 8.83 -0.09
N ALA A 144 1.53 10.09 -0.51
CA ALA A 144 2.04 11.19 0.30
C ALA A 144 1.27 11.29 1.62
N GLY A 145 1.98 11.55 2.72
CA GLY A 145 1.38 11.66 4.06
C GLY A 145 1.26 10.33 4.81
N LEU A 146 1.70 9.22 4.22
CA LEU A 146 1.63 7.90 4.89
C LEU A 146 2.35 7.91 6.25
N ALA A 147 3.55 8.48 6.35
CA ALA A 147 4.30 8.53 7.60
C ALA A 147 3.55 9.24 8.73
N ALA A 148 2.80 10.31 8.42
CA ALA A 148 1.99 11.01 9.41
C ALA A 148 0.83 10.14 9.95
N VAL A 149 0.21 9.34 9.09
CA VAL A 149 -0.82 8.37 9.50
C VAL A 149 -0.21 7.28 10.37
N VAL A 150 0.94 6.74 9.98
CA VAL A 150 1.67 5.73 10.78
C VAL A 150 2.01 6.27 12.15
N ARG A 151 2.50 7.51 12.26
CA ARG A 151 2.79 8.17 13.54
C ARG A 151 1.56 8.20 14.45
N ARG A 152 0.40 8.58 13.93
CA ARG A 152 -0.86 8.62 14.71
C ARG A 152 -1.26 7.22 15.18
N VAL A 153 -1.24 6.25 14.27
CA VAL A 153 -1.59 4.85 14.60
C VAL A 153 -0.70 4.31 15.71
N LEU A 154 0.62 4.50 15.61
CA LEU A 154 1.56 4.03 16.63
C LEU A 154 1.43 4.75 17.97
N ALA A 155 0.97 6.00 17.98
CA ALA A 155 0.65 6.75 19.18
C ALA A 155 -0.71 6.38 19.81
N GLY A 156 -1.46 5.48 19.18
CA GLY A 156 -2.82 5.12 19.62
C GLY A 156 -3.87 6.20 19.31
N ASP A 157 -3.51 7.21 18.54
CA ASP A 157 -4.42 8.27 18.08
C ASP A 157 -5.12 7.85 16.77
N ILE A 158 -6.03 6.90 16.87
CA ILE A 158 -6.81 6.47 15.72
C ILE A 158 -7.81 7.57 15.38
N PRO A 159 -7.80 8.12 14.15
CA PRO A 159 -8.75 9.15 13.78
C PRO A 159 -10.20 8.65 13.83
N PRO A 160 -11.18 9.47 14.22
CA PRO A 160 -12.59 9.09 14.29
C PRO A 160 -13.18 8.82 12.90
N GLY A 161 -12.55 9.31 11.84
CA GLY A 161 -12.83 9.01 10.44
C GLY A 161 -11.53 8.94 9.65
N PRO A 162 -11.53 8.33 8.45
CA PRO A 162 -10.31 8.16 7.67
C PRO A 162 -9.72 9.50 7.24
N VAL A 163 -8.39 9.60 7.34
CA VAL A 163 -7.63 10.75 6.79
C VAL A 163 -7.56 10.60 5.27
N THR A 164 -7.77 11.69 4.55
CA THR A 164 -7.61 11.70 3.08
C THR A 164 -6.15 11.97 2.72
N LEU A 165 -5.54 11.04 2.01
CA LEU A 165 -4.19 11.14 1.47
C LEU A 165 -4.23 11.44 -0.04
N SER A 166 -3.08 11.79 -0.59
CA SER A 166 -2.92 12.12 -2.02
C SER A 166 -1.75 11.36 -2.61
N TRP A 167 -1.83 11.07 -3.91
CA TRP A 167 -0.66 10.58 -4.65
C TRP A 167 0.38 11.70 -4.77
N ARG A 168 1.67 11.34 -4.75
CA ARG A 168 2.75 12.32 -4.90
C ARG A 168 2.76 12.99 -6.27
N ASP A 169 2.26 12.30 -7.30
CA ASP A 169 2.17 12.77 -8.68
C ASP A 169 0.71 13.01 -9.12
N ALA A 170 -0.09 13.55 -8.24
CA ALA A 170 -1.45 13.91 -8.59
C ALA A 170 -1.51 15.12 -9.55
#